data_6dc7ba8c3497f883db4dcef465a56534
#
_entry.id   6dc7ba8c3497f883db4dcef465a56534
#
_cell.length_a   1.000
_cell.length_b   1.000
_cell.length_c   1.000
_cell.angle_alpha   90.00
_cell.angle_beta   90.00
_cell.angle_gamma   90.00
#
_symmetry.space_group_name_H-M   'P 1'
#
loop_
_entity.id
_entity.type
_entity.pdbx_description
1 polymer ?
#
loop_
_entity_poly.entity_id
_entity_poly.type
_entity_poly.pdbx_seq_one_letter_code
_entity_poly.pdbx_strand_id
1 'polypeptide(L)'
;MRTPRTPGRTGAGRRARWLAPLLAAGLAGLAGCSTSGSGTPAGSRAGGHPTATSTTLPAPTTTGAPPTTTTTEQPGWIQVSSVGGAIAVDQQPFTEPDGHLVTVVRFRAPQVTYALHVGSTDPPRGQATIAADAGPAIGPDEAPYLLAAFNGGFEASAGVGGFELNGQVLVPLQAGLASLVIDSDGSAHVGVWGQGLPTPGEQVVSVRQNLPPLVAGGQPAGNVDSIGAWGATLGGGSVVARSSLGQDAAGDLLYAAGMEALPADLAGALVSAGAVNGMQLDINPEWIQAAFAPAAGGPLSTAIPGQNRPADQYQVGWTRDFVTVLARH
;
A
#
# COMPACT_ATOMS: atom_id res chain seq x y z
N MET A 1 -51.84 -32.29 39.18
CA MET A 1 -51.62 -31.91 37.80
C MET A 1 -50.11 -31.95 37.54
N ARG A 2 -49.67 -32.75 36.58
CA ARG A 2 -48.27 -33.13 36.35
C ARG A 2 -47.58 -32.12 35.43
N THR A 3 -46.40 -31.66 35.81
CA THR A 3 -45.47 -30.90 34.97
C THR A 3 -44.63 -31.83 34.11
N PRO A 4 -44.36 -31.56 32.82
CA PRO A 4 -43.43 -32.34 32.01
C PRO A 4 -42.02 -31.82 32.10
N ARG A 5 -41.08 -32.76 32.21
CA ARG A 5 -39.63 -32.59 32.18
C ARG A 5 -39.13 -32.35 30.77
N THR A 6 -38.20 -31.41 30.62
CA THR A 6 -37.40 -31.17 29.40
C THR A 6 -36.09 -32.02 29.43
N PRO A 7 -35.69 -32.70 28.34
CA PRO A 7 -34.39 -33.39 28.28
C PRO A 7 -33.28 -32.45 27.82
N GLY A 8 -32.18 -32.46 28.58
CA GLY A 8 -30.96 -31.79 28.22
C GLY A 8 -30.26 -32.45 27.03
N ARG A 9 -29.68 -31.62 26.19
CA ARG A 9 -28.83 -32.04 25.05
C ARG A 9 -27.44 -31.51 25.25
N THR A 10 -26.53 -32.40 25.66
CA THR A 10 -25.08 -32.19 25.71
C THR A 10 -24.50 -32.27 24.29
N GLY A 11 -24.01 -31.15 23.77
CA GLY A 11 -23.26 -31.08 22.53
C GLY A 11 -21.76 -30.87 22.82
N ALA A 12 -20.96 -31.91 22.67
CA ALA A 12 -19.53 -31.84 22.79
C ALA A 12 -18.93 -31.13 21.55
N GLY A 13 -18.38 -29.94 21.74
CA GLY A 13 -17.65 -29.21 20.73
C GLY A 13 -16.29 -29.86 20.45
N ARG A 14 -16.10 -30.40 19.27
CA ARG A 14 -14.79 -30.85 18.77
C ARG A 14 -13.93 -29.62 18.45
N ARG A 15 -12.90 -29.40 19.23
CA ARG A 15 -11.82 -28.47 18.91
C ARG A 15 -10.95 -29.08 17.83
N ALA A 16 -10.98 -28.55 16.61
CA ALA A 16 -10.03 -28.88 15.56
C ALA A 16 -8.67 -28.27 15.92
N ARG A 17 -7.69 -29.14 16.16
CA ARG A 17 -6.27 -28.75 16.31
C ARG A 17 -5.67 -28.69 14.92
N TRP A 18 -5.24 -27.50 14.50
CA TRP A 18 -4.45 -27.28 13.30
C TRP A 18 -2.98 -27.55 13.61
N LEU A 19 -2.40 -28.53 12.93
CA LEU A 19 -0.96 -28.81 12.93
C LEU A 19 -0.32 -27.99 11.82
N ALA A 20 0.59 -27.11 12.17
CA ALA A 20 1.44 -26.40 11.22
C ALA A 20 2.60 -27.32 10.78
N PRO A 21 2.99 -27.39 9.51
CA PRO A 21 4.20 -28.06 9.11
C PRO A 21 5.42 -27.14 9.30
N LEU A 22 6.37 -27.60 10.10
CA LEU A 22 7.73 -27.06 10.20
C LEU A 22 8.50 -27.39 8.91
N LEU A 23 8.88 -26.39 8.14
CA LEU A 23 9.89 -26.53 7.07
C LEU A 23 11.26 -26.19 7.65
N ALA A 24 12.10 -27.20 7.79
CA ALA A 24 13.52 -27.05 8.09
C ALA A 24 14.29 -26.71 6.79
N ALA A 25 14.91 -25.56 6.74
CA ALA A 25 15.84 -25.18 5.68
C ALA A 25 17.27 -25.61 6.08
N GLY A 26 17.85 -26.54 5.31
CA GLY A 26 19.22 -27.00 5.48
C GLY A 26 20.22 -25.98 4.90
N LEU A 27 21.23 -25.60 5.70
CA LEU A 27 22.43 -24.92 5.25
C LEU A 27 23.36 -25.91 4.54
N ALA A 28 23.76 -25.60 3.32
CA ALA A 28 24.93 -26.19 2.68
C ALA A 28 25.95 -25.08 2.41
N GLY A 29 27.04 -25.11 3.16
CA GLY A 29 28.20 -24.26 2.91
C GLY A 29 29.09 -24.86 1.82
N LEU A 30 29.67 -24.00 0.98
CA LEU A 30 30.83 -24.30 0.17
C LEU A 30 31.83 -23.16 0.30
N ALA A 31 32.98 -23.52 0.87
CA ALA A 31 34.19 -22.70 0.90
C ALA A 31 34.95 -22.91 -0.44
N GLY A 32 35.55 -21.84 -0.96
CA GLY A 32 36.42 -21.92 -2.14
C GLY A 32 37.37 -20.74 -2.18
N CYS A 33 38.65 -21.09 -2.15
CA CYS A 33 39.88 -20.31 -1.91
C CYS A 33 40.20 -19.18 -2.87
N SER A 34 40.93 -18.24 -2.27
CA SER A 34 41.86 -17.20 -2.75
C SER A 34 42.76 -17.52 -3.95
N THR A 35 43.06 -16.49 -4.79
CA THR A 35 44.43 -16.23 -5.29
C THR A 35 44.65 -14.74 -5.45
N SER A 36 45.78 -14.31 -4.91
CA SER A 36 46.40 -13.01 -4.95
C SER A 36 47.10 -12.74 -6.31
N GLY A 37 47.09 -11.50 -6.75
CA GLY A 37 47.90 -11.02 -7.88
C GLY A 37 48.22 -9.53 -7.74
N SER A 38 49.44 -9.27 -7.28
CA SER A 38 50.08 -7.95 -7.17
C SER A 38 50.61 -7.44 -8.51
N GLY A 39 50.56 -6.14 -8.73
CA GLY A 39 51.25 -5.51 -9.85
C GLY A 39 51.04 -3.98 -9.95
N THR A 40 51.92 -3.19 -9.33
CA THR A 40 52.24 -1.80 -9.72
C THR A 40 53.51 -1.86 -10.60
N PRO A 41 53.82 -0.91 -11.54
CA PRO A 41 54.22 0.44 -11.17
C PRO A 41 53.95 1.60 -12.17
N ALA A 42 53.96 2.79 -11.58
CA ALA A 42 54.51 4.08 -12.01
C ALA A 42 54.63 4.51 -13.49
N GLY A 43 54.19 5.75 -13.74
CA GLY A 43 54.54 6.56 -14.93
C GLY A 43 54.06 8.00 -14.84
N SER A 44 54.93 8.87 -14.31
CA SER A 44 54.82 10.34 -14.31
C SER A 44 54.80 10.93 -15.72
N ARG A 45 53.99 11.98 -15.96
CA ARG A 45 54.42 13.15 -16.74
C ARG A 45 53.47 14.35 -16.58
N ALA A 46 54.14 15.49 -16.33
CA ALA A 46 53.59 16.83 -16.21
C ALA A 46 53.24 17.45 -17.56
N GLY A 47 52.36 18.45 -17.56
CA GLY A 47 52.34 19.42 -18.65
C GLY A 47 51.01 20.18 -18.80
N GLY A 48 51.02 21.49 -18.47
CA GLY A 48 50.33 22.50 -19.21
C GLY A 48 48.98 23.01 -18.72
N HIS A 49 48.98 24.10 -17.97
CA HIS A 49 47.81 25.00 -17.85
C HIS A 49 47.60 25.80 -19.14
N PRO A 50 46.37 26.05 -19.55
CA PRO A 50 46.06 27.33 -20.15
C PRO A 50 45.07 28.12 -19.29
N THR A 51 45.40 29.38 -19.16
CA THR A 51 44.67 30.48 -18.53
C THR A 51 43.34 30.68 -19.23
N ALA A 52 42.20 30.56 -18.50
CA ALA A 52 40.89 30.91 -19.01
C ALA A 52 40.52 32.34 -18.65
N THR A 53 40.33 33.14 -19.68
CA THR A 53 39.84 34.52 -19.61
C THR A 53 38.36 34.53 -19.22
N SER A 54 38.04 35.19 -18.10
CA SER A 54 36.65 35.44 -17.67
C SER A 54 35.97 36.47 -18.56
N THR A 55 34.97 36.06 -19.33
CA THR A 55 34.04 36.96 -19.99
C THR A 55 32.76 37.02 -19.19
N THR A 56 32.49 38.14 -18.58
CA THR A 56 31.27 38.45 -17.81
C THR A 56 30.11 38.69 -18.79
N LEU A 57 29.10 37.83 -18.78
CA LEU A 57 27.83 38.04 -19.48
C LEU A 57 26.82 38.72 -18.55
N PRO A 58 25.99 39.66 -19.03
CA PRO A 58 24.96 40.31 -18.23
C PRO A 58 23.79 39.35 -17.97
N ALA A 59 23.22 39.42 -16.76
CA ALA A 59 22.09 38.64 -16.33
C ALA A 59 20.81 39.02 -17.12
N PRO A 60 19.99 38.05 -17.58
CA PRO A 60 18.66 38.34 -18.10
C PRO A 60 17.69 38.56 -16.95
N THR A 61 17.11 39.74 -16.90
CA THR A 61 15.92 40.04 -16.08
C THR A 61 14.71 39.44 -16.77
N THR A 62 14.20 38.33 -16.27
CA THR A 62 12.90 37.79 -16.74
C THR A 62 11.95 37.79 -15.56
N THR A 63 11.04 38.79 -15.58
CA THR A 63 9.81 38.79 -14.79
C THR A 63 8.88 37.79 -15.44
N GLY A 64 8.96 36.55 -15.06
CA GLY A 64 8.03 35.50 -15.51
C GLY A 64 6.94 35.34 -14.47
N ALA A 65 5.69 35.44 -14.90
CA ALA A 65 4.53 35.01 -14.14
C ALA A 65 4.69 33.52 -13.72
N PRO A 66 4.20 33.09 -12.56
CA PRO A 66 4.29 31.70 -12.16
C PRO A 66 3.60 30.81 -13.21
N PRO A 67 4.19 29.64 -13.55
CA PRO A 67 3.57 28.76 -14.51
C PRO A 67 2.22 28.28 -13.96
N THR A 68 1.15 28.57 -14.69
CA THR A 68 -0.15 27.94 -14.48
C THR A 68 0.04 26.47 -14.84
N THR A 69 0.13 25.61 -13.83
CA THR A 69 0.21 24.16 -14.02
C THR A 69 -1.13 23.68 -14.58
N THR A 70 -1.26 23.66 -15.88
CA THR A 70 -2.37 22.96 -16.54
C THR A 70 -2.12 21.48 -16.34
N THR A 71 -2.84 20.85 -15.42
CA THR A 71 -2.82 19.40 -15.24
C THR A 71 -3.39 18.78 -16.52
N THR A 72 -2.52 18.27 -17.38
CA THR A 72 -2.94 17.56 -18.60
C THR A 72 -3.51 16.21 -18.14
N GLU A 73 -4.81 16.00 -18.34
CA GLU A 73 -5.43 14.68 -18.17
C GLU A 73 -4.69 13.65 -19.03
N GLN A 74 -4.19 12.59 -18.39
CA GLN A 74 -3.63 11.46 -19.12
C GLN A 74 -4.79 10.66 -19.74
N PRO A 75 -4.69 10.25 -21.01
CA PRO A 75 -5.75 9.48 -21.65
C PRO A 75 -6.11 8.22 -20.85
N GLY A 76 -7.40 7.99 -20.63
CA GLY A 76 -7.93 6.82 -19.93
C GLY A 76 -8.24 7.02 -18.45
N TRP A 77 -7.71 8.07 -17.80
CA TRP A 77 -8.06 8.39 -16.44
C TRP A 77 -9.33 9.23 -16.34
N ILE A 78 -10.22 8.85 -15.43
CA ILE A 78 -11.49 9.51 -15.16
C ILE A 78 -11.37 10.25 -13.84
N GLN A 79 -11.51 11.57 -13.86
CA GLN A 79 -11.48 12.37 -12.64
C GLN A 79 -12.63 11.98 -11.72
N VAL A 80 -12.31 11.76 -10.43
CA VAL A 80 -13.27 11.47 -9.35
C VAL A 80 -13.47 12.70 -8.48
N SER A 81 -12.39 13.29 -7.96
CA SER A 81 -12.47 14.47 -7.09
C SER A 81 -11.33 15.45 -7.33
N SER A 82 -11.53 16.68 -6.84
CA SER A 82 -10.54 17.76 -6.91
C SER A 82 -10.43 18.49 -5.58
N VAL A 83 -9.25 19.06 -5.32
CA VAL A 83 -8.94 19.93 -4.18
C VAL A 83 -8.33 21.22 -4.74
N GLY A 84 -8.88 22.38 -4.40
CA GLY A 84 -8.39 23.67 -4.90
C GLY A 84 -8.42 23.81 -6.43
N GLY A 85 -9.26 23.02 -7.13
CA GLY A 85 -9.35 23.00 -8.59
C GLY A 85 -8.36 22.06 -9.28
N ALA A 86 -7.44 21.41 -8.53
CA ALA A 86 -6.55 20.37 -9.06
C ALA A 86 -7.14 18.98 -8.83
N ILE A 87 -6.88 18.05 -9.75
CA ILE A 87 -7.31 16.64 -9.61
C ILE A 87 -6.63 16.06 -8.36
N ALA A 88 -7.43 15.52 -7.43
CA ALA A 88 -6.96 14.86 -6.22
C ALA A 88 -7.10 13.34 -6.31
N VAL A 89 -8.20 12.86 -6.90
CA VAL A 89 -8.47 11.43 -7.11
C VAL A 89 -8.94 11.25 -8.55
N ASP A 90 -8.37 10.29 -9.23
CA ASP A 90 -8.83 9.80 -10.53
C ASP A 90 -8.79 8.26 -10.55
N GLN A 91 -9.48 7.64 -11.50
CA GLN A 91 -9.56 6.19 -11.63
C GLN A 91 -9.45 5.75 -13.08
N GLN A 92 -8.96 4.53 -13.27
CA GLN A 92 -8.92 3.88 -14.58
C GLN A 92 -9.16 2.38 -14.44
N PRO A 93 -10.07 1.79 -15.23
CA PRO A 93 -10.19 0.35 -15.37
C PRO A 93 -9.09 -0.19 -16.29
N PHE A 94 -8.51 -1.32 -15.93
CA PHE A 94 -7.58 -2.11 -16.73
C PHE A 94 -8.20 -3.48 -16.97
N THR A 95 -8.18 -3.93 -18.22
CA THR A 95 -8.54 -5.32 -18.55
C THR A 95 -7.25 -6.07 -18.83
N GLU A 96 -6.96 -7.03 -17.99
CA GLU A 96 -5.75 -7.85 -18.08
C GLU A 96 -5.86 -8.85 -19.24
N PRO A 97 -4.76 -9.45 -19.70
CA PRO A 97 -4.76 -10.35 -20.88
C PRO A 97 -5.69 -11.56 -20.77
N ASP A 98 -6.00 -12.02 -19.57
CA ASP A 98 -6.93 -13.12 -19.28
C ASP A 98 -8.41 -12.66 -19.19
N GLY A 99 -8.66 -11.36 -19.34
CA GLY A 99 -9.99 -10.75 -19.29
C GLY A 99 -10.43 -10.26 -17.92
N HIS A 100 -9.61 -10.44 -16.87
CA HIS A 100 -9.92 -9.93 -15.53
C HIS A 100 -9.91 -8.39 -15.51
N LEU A 101 -10.86 -7.83 -14.76
CA LEU A 101 -10.97 -6.37 -14.59
C LEU A 101 -10.31 -5.96 -13.28
N VAL A 102 -9.33 -5.06 -13.37
CA VAL A 102 -8.71 -4.39 -12.23
C VAL A 102 -9.00 -2.90 -12.33
N THR A 103 -9.61 -2.32 -11.30
CA THR A 103 -9.78 -0.88 -11.19
C THR A 103 -8.60 -0.30 -10.42
N VAL A 104 -7.93 0.70 -10.99
CA VAL A 104 -6.89 1.46 -10.31
C VAL A 104 -7.45 2.84 -9.94
N VAL A 105 -7.34 3.21 -8.67
CA VAL A 105 -7.65 4.54 -8.14
C VAL A 105 -6.34 5.21 -7.79
N ARG A 106 -6.08 6.38 -8.36
CA ARG A 106 -4.87 7.15 -8.14
C ARG A 106 -5.16 8.33 -7.22
N PHE A 107 -4.32 8.50 -6.20
CA PHE A 107 -4.35 9.58 -5.24
C PHE A 107 -3.16 10.50 -5.48
N ARG A 108 -3.42 11.75 -5.87
CA ARG A 108 -2.39 12.72 -6.24
C ARG A 108 -1.68 13.26 -5.00
N ALA A 109 -0.44 12.88 -4.79
CA ALA A 109 0.35 13.20 -3.60
C ALA A 109 0.33 14.68 -3.18
N PRO A 110 0.39 15.68 -4.09
CA PRO A 110 0.32 17.09 -3.68
C PRO A 110 -1.03 17.52 -3.11
N GLN A 111 -2.10 16.75 -3.38
CA GLN A 111 -3.48 17.13 -3.06
C GLN A 111 -4.04 16.40 -1.84
N VAL A 112 -3.36 15.34 -1.38
CA VAL A 112 -3.90 14.45 -0.36
C VAL A 112 -2.92 14.19 0.78
N THR A 113 -3.46 13.78 1.91
CA THR A 113 -2.75 13.18 3.04
C THR A 113 -3.41 11.86 3.41
N TYR A 114 -2.71 11.04 4.20
CA TYR A 114 -3.15 9.70 4.56
C TYR A 114 -3.15 9.52 6.07
N ALA A 115 -4.09 8.69 6.56
CA ALA A 115 -4.08 8.21 7.93
C ALA A 115 -4.36 6.70 7.97
N LEU A 116 -3.66 6.00 8.87
CA LEU A 116 -3.84 4.56 9.08
C LEU A 116 -4.75 4.35 10.29
N HIS A 117 -5.73 3.47 10.14
CA HIS A 117 -6.70 3.11 11.16
C HIS A 117 -6.56 1.65 11.56
N VAL A 118 -6.78 1.36 12.85
CA VAL A 118 -6.96 -0.02 13.32
C VAL A 118 -8.44 -0.39 13.27
N GLY A 119 -8.72 -1.64 12.96
CA GLY A 119 -10.05 -2.20 13.10
C GLY A 119 -10.47 -2.40 14.56
N SER A 120 -11.72 -2.80 14.80
CA SER A 120 -12.18 -3.11 16.16
C SER A 120 -11.54 -4.38 16.73
N THR A 121 -11.05 -5.30 15.89
CA THR A 121 -10.46 -6.58 16.29
C THR A 121 -9.06 -6.83 15.75
N ASP A 122 -8.67 -6.24 14.62
CA ASP A 122 -7.38 -6.45 13.97
C ASP A 122 -6.77 -5.12 13.48
N PRO A 123 -5.46 -4.90 13.70
CA PRO A 123 -4.51 -5.73 14.43
C PRO A 123 -4.78 -5.77 15.94
N PRO A 124 -4.25 -6.78 16.67
CA PRO A 124 -4.41 -6.85 18.13
C PRO A 124 -3.71 -5.65 18.77
N ARG A 125 -4.45 -4.93 19.63
CA ARG A 125 -3.97 -3.66 20.21
C ARG A 125 -3.10 -3.85 21.45
N GLY A 126 -3.15 -5.03 22.07
CA GLY A 126 -2.45 -5.28 23.33
C GLY A 126 -2.83 -4.27 24.41
N GLN A 127 -1.82 -3.53 24.93
CA GLN A 127 -1.99 -2.43 25.89
C GLN A 127 -1.87 -1.04 25.22
N ALA A 128 -1.80 -0.97 23.89
CA ALA A 128 -1.67 0.30 23.18
C ALA A 128 -2.92 1.17 23.35
N THR A 129 -2.70 2.44 23.59
CA THR A 129 -3.77 3.45 23.58
C THR A 129 -3.94 3.95 22.16
N ILE A 130 -5.07 3.63 21.57
CA ILE A 130 -5.40 4.10 20.21
C ILE A 130 -6.11 5.44 20.33
N ALA A 131 -5.61 6.45 19.63
CA ALA A 131 -6.27 7.74 19.50
C ALA A 131 -7.64 7.58 18.80
N ALA A 132 -8.58 8.46 19.11
CA ALA A 132 -9.94 8.33 18.61
C ALA A 132 -10.03 8.45 17.08
N ASP A 133 -9.14 9.26 16.50
CA ASP A 133 -8.98 9.51 15.06
C ASP A 133 -8.29 8.36 14.28
N ALA A 134 -7.71 7.39 14.99
CA ALA A 134 -7.08 6.22 14.41
C ALA A 134 -7.84 4.91 14.75
N GLY A 135 -9.08 5.04 15.21
CA GLY A 135 -9.94 3.93 15.61
C GLY A 135 -10.63 3.22 14.45
N PRO A 136 -11.61 2.33 14.76
CA PRO A 136 -12.22 1.46 13.79
C PRO A 136 -13.24 2.14 12.87
N ALA A 137 -13.51 3.43 13.07
CA ALA A 137 -14.39 4.24 12.25
C ALA A 137 -13.75 5.59 11.96
N ILE A 138 -14.07 6.17 10.80
CA ILE A 138 -13.68 7.53 10.44
C ILE A 138 -14.30 8.51 11.43
N GLY A 139 -13.44 9.31 12.08
CA GLY A 139 -13.84 10.24 13.11
C GLY A 139 -14.41 11.55 12.57
N PRO A 140 -15.06 12.35 13.44
CA PRO A 140 -15.63 13.63 13.05
C PRO A 140 -14.59 14.66 12.58
N ASP A 141 -13.35 14.52 13.01
CA ASP A 141 -12.26 15.44 12.63
C ASP A 141 -11.73 15.16 11.22
N GLU A 142 -11.80 13.89 10.75
CA GLU A 142 -11.40 13.48 9.39
C GLU A 142 -12.53 13.61 8.38
N ALA A 143 -13.77 13.32 8.80
CA ALA A 143 -14.92 13.24 7.90
C ALA A 143 -15.09 14.45 6.97
N PRO A 144 -14.84 15.72 7.39
CA PRO A 144 -14.95 16.89 6.51
C PRO A 144 -13.92 16.94 5.37
N TYR A 145 -12.78 16.23 5.53
CA TYR A 145 -11.66 16.21 4.57
C TYR A 145 -11.61 14.92 3.76
N LEU A 146 -12.46 13.95 4.07
CA LEU A 146 -12.44 12.63 3.47
C LEU A 146 -12.68 12.67 1.95
N LEU A 147 -11.74 12.15 1.18
CA LEU A 147 -11.83 11.94 -0.26
C LEU A 147 -12.01 10.47 -0.62
N ALA A 148 -11.35 9.58 0.13
CA ALA A 148 -11.44 8.14 -0.10
C ALA A 148 -11.06 7.35 1.15
N ALA A 149 -11.41 6.05 1.16
CA ALA A 149 -10.91 5.09 2.12
C ALA A 149 -10.79 3.71 1.45
N PHE A 150 -9.80 2.92 1.85
CA PHE A 150 -9.56 1.58 1.29
C PHE A 150 -9.01 0.60 2.34
N ASN A 151 -9.18 -0.69 2.10
CA ASN A 151 -8.76 -1.75 3.02
C ASN A 151 -7.24 -1.79 3.22
N GLY A 152 -6.82 -2.20 4.42
CA GLY A 152 -5.44 -2.52 4.75
C GLY A 152 -5.00 -3.91 4.24
N GLY A 153 -4.04 -4.51 4.94
CA GLY A 153 -3.44 -5.79 4.56
C GLY A 153 -4.06 -7.01 5.24
N PHE A 154 -3.34 -8.12 5.20
CA PHE A 154 -3.76 -9.38 5.83
C PHE A 154 -3.93 -9.23 7.34
N GLU A 155 -4.79 -10.08 7.92
CA GLU A 155 -4.88 -10.18 9.38
C GLU A 155 -3.53 -10.45 10.02
N ALA A 156 -3.30 -9.86 11.18
CA ALA A 156 -2.10 -10.12 11.97
C ALA A 156 -1.94 -11.61 12.31
N SER A 157 -3.05 -12.35 12.40
CA SER A 157 -3.08 -13.81 12.59
C SER A 157 -2.45 -14.60 11.43
N ALA A 158 -2.34 -14.02 10.24
CA ALA A 158 -1.64 -14.63 9.11
C ALA A 158 -0.11 -14.68 9.32
N GLY A 159 0.41 -13.93 10.31
CA GLY A 159 1.83 -13.93 10.66
C GLY A 159 2.74 -13.24 9.64
N VAL A 160 2.17 -12.45 8.72
CA VAL A 160 2.92 -11.69 7.73
C VAL A 160 2.75 -10.20 7.95
N GLY A 161 3.88 -9.49 7.89
CA GLY A 161 3.95 -8.05 8.05
C GLY A 161 3.82 -7.54 9.48
N GLY A 162 4.25 -6.31 9.67
CA GLY A 162 4.16 -5.57 10.91
C GLY A 162 3.13 -4.45 10.84
N PHE A 163 2.90 -3.83 11.99
CA PHE A 163 1.96 -2.72 12.13
C PHE A 163 2.47 -1.74 13.17
N GLU A 164 2.68 -0.50 12.77
CA GLU A 164 2.98 0.62 13.66
C GLU A 164 1.92 1.70 13.46
N LEU A 165 1.40 2.25 14.54
CA LEU A 165 0.38 3.30 14.51
C LEU A 165 0.77 4.42 15.46
N ASN A 166 0.91 5.63 14.93
CA ASN A 166 1.26 6.83 15.68
C ASN A 166 2.49 6.60 16.60
N GLY A 167 3.54 5.97 16.05
CA GLY A 167 4.77 5.63 16.75
C GLY A 167 4.67 4.45 17.73
N GLN A 168 3.52 3.75 17.78
CA GLN A 168 3.33 2.57 18.63
C GLN A 168 3.36 1.30 17.77
N VAL A 169 4.33 0.43 18.01
CA VAL A 169 4.43 -0.87 17.33
C VAL A 169 3.39 -1.83 17.93
N LEU A 170 2.36 -2.16 17.16
CA LEU A 170 1.33 -3.14 17.53
C LEU A 170 1.71 -4.55 17.12
N VAL A 171 2.36 -4.70 15.95
CA VAL A 171 2.95 -5.93 15.43
C VAL A 171 4.36 -5.62 14.97
N PRO A 172 5.39 -6.40 15.37
CA PRO A 172 6.78 -6.10 15.03
C PRO A 172 7.02 -5.96 13.53
N LEU A 173 7.73 -4.90 13.14
CA LEU A 173 8.11 -4.65 11.75
C LEU A 173 9.20 -5.62 11.30
N GLN A 174 9.18 -6.02 10.04
CA GLN A 174 10.08 -7.00 9.45
C GLN A 174 10.80 -6.41 8.23
N ALA A 175 12.12 -6.51 8.20
CA ALA A 175 12.91 -6.09 7.05
C ALA A 175 12.62 -6.96 5.83
N GLY A 176 12.64 -6.34 4.63
CA GLY A 176 12.42 -7.04 3.36
C GLY A 176 10.96 -7.15 2.95
N LEU A 177 10.01 -6.75 3.80
CA LEU A 177 8.59 -6.74 3.44
C LEU A 177 8.17 -5.41 2.80
N ALA A 178 7.22 -5.49 1.89
CA ALA A 178 6.60 -4.31 1.30
C ALA A 178 5.77 -3.59 2.36
N SER A 179 5.92 -2.28 2.40
CA SER A 179 5.41 -1.42 3.46
C SER A 179 4.79 -0.15 2.88
N LEU A 180 3.61 0.18 3.37
CA LEU A 180 3.08 1.54 3.36
C LEU A 180 3.63 2.25 4.59
N VAL A 181 4.30 3.37 4.39
CA VAL A 181 4.81 4.26 5.44
C VAL A 181 4.06 5.57 5.34
N ILE A 182 3.61 6.10 6.47
CA ILE A 182 2.95 7.41 6.57
C ILE A 182 3.79 8.28 7.50
N ASP A 183 4.13 9.47 7.01
CA ASP A 183 4.91 10.47 7.72
C ASP A 183 4.06 11.44 8.52
N SER A 184 4.70 12.21 9.39
CA SER A 184 4.05 13.16 10.29
C SER A 184 3.34 14.32 9.57
N ASP A 185 3.67 14.59 8.30
CA ASP A 185 2.98 15.57 7.45
C ASP A 185 1.81 14.96 6.67
N GLY A 186 1.51 13.67 6.90
CA GLY A 186 0.48 12.90 6.23
C GLY A 186 0.85 12.44 4.83
N SER A 187 2.08 12.66 4.36
CA SER A 187 2.56 12.03 3.11
C SER A 187 2.73 10.53 3.30
N ALA A 188 2.70 9.77 2.18
CA ALA A 188 2.82 8.34 2.25
C ALA A 188 3.75 7.77 1.18
N HIS A 189 4.44 6.68 1.53
CA HIS A 189 5.41 6.00 0.67
C HIS A 189 5.18 4.50 0.65
N VAL A 190 5.37 3.89 -0.53
CA VAL A 190 5.35 2.42 -0.70
C VAL A 190 6.72 1.94 -1.14
N GLY A 191 7.28 1.01 -0.39
CA GLY A 191 8.61 0.46 -0.68
C GLY A 191 8.94 -0.75 0.18
N VAL A 192 10.22 -1.12 0.22
CA VAL A 192 10.70 -2.27 1.00
C VAL A 192 11.34 -1.80 2.30
N TRP A 193 10.80 -2.23 3.44
CA TRP A 193 11.32 -1.88 4.76
C TRP A 193 12.77 -2.34 4.95
N GLY A 194 13.62 -1.42 5.37
CA GLY A 194 15.06 -1.66 5.51
C GLY A 194 15.86 -1.67 4.21
N GLN A 195 15.22 -1.36 3.06
CA GLN A 195 15.87 -1.23 1.75
C GLN A 195 15.46 0.10 1.09
N GLY A 196 15.89 1.21 1.67
CA GLY A 196 15.55 2.56 1.21
C GLY A 196 14.26 3.13 1.83
N LEU A 197 13.53 2.34 2.62
CA LEU A 197 12.36 2.79 3.39
C LEU A 197 12.53 2.34 4.86
N PRO A 198 12.41 3.25 5.88
CA PRO A 198 12.23 4.68 5.70
C PRO A 198 13.46 5.37 5.11
N THR A 199 13.24 6.51 4.45
CA THR A 199 14.32 7.36 3.95
C THR A 199 15.01 8.06 5.12
N PRO A 200 16.34 8.26 5.09
CA PRO A 200 17.03 8.97 6.17
C PRO A 200 16.43 10.36 6.43
N GLY A 201 15.97 10.58 7.65
CA GLY A 201 15.35 11.85 8.07
C GLY A 201 13.83 11.89 7.96
N GLU A 202 13.20 10.87 7.41
CA GLU A 202 11.75 10.69 7.36
C GLU A 202 11.17 10.62 8.79
N GLN A 203 10.06 11.31 9.01
CA GLN A 203 9.38 11.39 10.31
C GLN A 203 8.20 10.41 10.31
N VAL A 204 8.51 9.13 10.27
CA VAL A 204 7.53 8.05 10.22
C VAL A 204 6.64 8.06 11.45
N VAL A 205 5.32 8.01 11.24
CA VAL A 205 4.33 7.89 12.31
C VAL A 205 3.53 6.60 12.23
N SER A 206 3.33 6.04 11.04
CA SER A 206 2.60 4.79 10.89
C SER A 206 3.19 3.93 9.77
N VAL A 207 3.17 2.61 9.98
CA VAL A 207 3.66 1.63 9.01
C VAL A 207 2.70 0.45 8.94
N ARG A 208 2.32 0.09 7.72
CA ARG A 208 1.56 -1.13 7.44
C ARG A 208 2.33 -2.01 6.47
N GLN A 209 2.76 -3.18 6.95
CA GLN A 209 3.50 -4.14 6.14
C GLN A 209 2.60 -5.29 5.70
N ASN A 210 2.97 -5.92 4.59
CA ASN A 210 2.36 -7.17 4.15
C ASN A 210 3.45 -8.11 3.61
N LEU A 211 3.20 -8.83 2.52
CA LEU A 211 4.12 -9.75 1.85
C LEU A 211 5.36 -9.03 1.28
N PRO A 212 6.35 -9.74 0.71
CA PRO A 212 7.38 -9.13 -0.13
C PRO A 212 6.77 -8.28 -1.26
N PRO A 213 7.54 -7.39 -1.90
CA PRO A 213 7.03 -6.48 -2.92
C PRO A 213 6.38 -7.23 -4.10
N LEU A 214 5.19 -6.78 -4.50
CA LEU A 214 4.46 -7.24 -5.68
C LEU A 214 5.02 -6.61 -6.96
N VAL A 215 5.45 -5.34 -6.86
CA VAL A 215 6.14 -4.58 -7.91
C VAL A 215 7.39 -3.97 -7.31
N ALA A 216 8.51 -4.08 -8.01
CA ALA A 216 9.78 -3.45 -7.64
C ALA A 216 10.49 -2.90 -8.89
N GLY A 217 10.92 -1.63 -8.85
CA GLY A 217 11.56 -0.97 -9.97
C GLY A 217 10.72 -0.95 -11.25
N GLY A 218 9.40 -0.86 -11.12
CA GLY A 218 8.46 -0.85 -12.24
C GLY A 218 8.28 -2.21 -12.91
N GLN A 219 8.65 -3.31 -12.26
CA GLN A 219 8.50 -4.67 -12.77
C GLN A 219 7.72 -5.53 -11.78
N PRO A 220 6.81 -6.42 -12.25
CA PRO A 220 6.18 -7.42 -11.41
C PRO A 220 7.20 -8.32 -10.72
N ALA A 221 6.90 -8.80 -9.53
CA ALA A 221 7.72 -9.79 -8.84
C ALA A 221 7.86 -11.07 -9.69
N GLY A 222 9.06 -11.67 -9.70
CA GLY A 222 9.33 -12.85 -10.52
C GLY A 222 8.54 -14.11 -10.14
N ASN A 223 7.80 -14.08 -9.05
CA ASN A 223 6.96 -15.17 -8.55
C ASN A 223 5.46 -14.83 -8.52
N VAL A 224 5.00 -13.83 -9.29
CA VAL A 224 3.56 -13.42 -9.31
C VAL A 224 2.63 -14.56 -9.69
N ASP A 225 3.11 -15.54 -10.48
CA ASP A 225 2.34 -16.72 -10.90
C ASP A 225 2.31 -17.83 -9.81
N SER A 226 3.11 -17.70 -8.76
CA SER A 226 3.14 -18.65 -7.64
C SER A 226 2.06 -18.30 -6.62
N ILE A 227 0.80 -18.61 -6.91
CA ILE A 227 -0.38 -18.20 -6.14
C ILE A 227 -0.21 -18.39 -4.63
N GLY A 228 0.38 -19.51 -4.20
CA GLY A 228 0.62 -19.80 -2.78
C GLY A 228 1.57 -18.82 -2.07
N ALA A 229 2.42 -18.10 -2.81
CA ALA A 229 3.28 -17.05 -2.25
C ALA A 229 2.50 -15.76 -1.91
N TRP A 230 1.29 -15.61 -2.45
CA TRP A 230 0.46 -14.42 -2.34
C TRP A 230 -0.78 -14.62 -1.47
N GLY A 231 -0.71 -15.56 -0.56
CA GLY A 231 -1.75 -15.87 0.43
C GLY A 231 -2.71 -16.97 0.01
N ALA A 232 -3.30 -17.60 1.02
CA ALA A 232 -4.33 -18.63 0.85
C ALA A 232 -5.73 -18.00 0.83
N THR A 233 -6.56 -18.45 -0.10
CA THR A 233 -7.95 -18.01 -0.21
C THR A 233 -8.90 -18.94 0.52
N LEU A 234 -10.00 -18.40 1.00
CA LEU A 234 -11.12 -19.20 1.50
C LEU A 234 -11.71 -20.01 0.32
N GLY A 235 -11.68 -21.35 0.43
CA GLY A 235 -12.14 -22.23 -0.64
C GLY A 235 -11.09 -22.62 -1.69
N GLY A 236 -9.85 -22.12 -1.60
CA GLY A 236 -8.71 -22.56 -2.42
C GLY A 236 -8.71 -22.07 -3.88
N GLY A 237 -9.57 -21.12 -4.25
CA GLY A 237 -9.57 -20.54 -5.59
C GLY A 237 -8.31 -19.70 -5.87
N SER A 238 -7.79 -19.73 -7.10
CA SER A 238 -6.66 -18.91 -7.53
C SER A 238 -7.14 -17.51 -7.93
N VAL A 239 -8.21 -17.43 -8.71
CA VAL A 239 -8.88 -16.20 -9.12
C VAL A 239 -9.90 -15.84 -8.05
N VAL A 240 -9.66 -14.76 -7.35
CA VAL A 240 -10.49 -14.27 -6.23
C VAL A 240 -10.38 -12.76 -6.12
N ALA A 241 -11.22 -12.14 -5.30
CA ALA A 241 -11.08 -10.73 -4.98
C ALA A 241 -9.71 -10.46 -4.33
N ARG A 242 -8.97 -9.46 -4.87
CA ARG A 242 -7.64 -9.05 -4.40
C ARG A 242 -7.49 -7.54 -4.50
N SER A 243 -6.67 -6.99 -3.60
CA SER A 243 -6.25 -5.59 -3.66
C SER A 243 -4.75 -5.43 -3.50
N SER A 244 -4.25 -4.30 -3.95
CA SER A 244 -2.83 -3.92 -3.87
C SER A 244 -2.70 -2.40 -3.79
N LEU A 245 -1.53 -1.94 -3.39
CA LEU A 245 -1.18 -0.53 -3.34
C LEU A 245 0.17 -0.35 -4.02
N GLY A 246 0.26 0.59 -4.95
CA GLY A 246 1.50 0.97 -5.60
C GLY A 246 1.82 2.45 -5.36
N GLN A 247 3.01 2.84 -5.76
CA GLN A 247 3.44 4.23 -5.84
C GLN A 247 4.18 4.44 -7.15
N ASP A 248 3.84 5.53 -7.85
CA ASP A 248 4.53 5.94 -9.07
C ASP A 248 5.75 6.82 -8.79
N ALA A 249 6.48 7.21 -9.84
CA ALA A 249 7.66 8.05 -9.73
C ALA A 249 7.35 9.51 -9.32
N ALA A 250 6.11 9.96 -9.43
CA ALA A 250 5.67 11.27 -8.97
C ALA A 250 5.28 11.27 -7.47
N GLY A 251 5.22 10.09 -6.84
CA GLY A 251 4.81 9.92 -5.44
C GLY A 251 3.32 9.67 -5.28
N ASP A 252 2.55 9.63 -6.36
CA ASP A 252 1.12 9.33 -6.30
C ASP A 252 0.89 7.87 -5.86
N LEU A 253 -0.05 7.63 -4.94
CA LEU A 253 -0.43 6.28 -4.58
C LEU A 253 -1.50 5.73 -5.53
N LEU A 254 -1.38 4.44 -5.84
CA LEU A 254 -2.20 3.69 -6.79
C LEU A 254 -2.85 2.52 -6.05
N TYR A 255 -4.11 2.63 -5.65
CA TYR A 255 -4.85 1.49 -5.12
C TYR A 255 -5.45 0.70 -6.29
N ALA A 256 -5.11 -0.57 -6.41
CA ALA A 256 -5.61 -1.45 -7.46
C ALA A 256 -6.37 -2.63 -6.87
N ALA A 257 -7.55 -2.93 -7.40
CA ALA A 257 -8.35 -4.06 -6.95
C ALA A 257 -9.27 -4.61 -8.05
N GLY A 258 -9.51 -5.92 -7.96
CA GLY A 258 -10.48 -6.66 -8.77
C GLY A 258 -11.21 -7.69 -7.92
N MET A 259 -12.49 -7.94 -8.23
CA MET A 259 -13.28 -8.96 -7.53
C MET A 259 -12.97 -10.38 -8.03
N GLU A 260 -12.37 -10.48 -9.20
CA GLU A 260 -11.82 -11.69 -9.81
C GLU A 260 -10.44 -11.33 -10.35
N ALA A 261 -9.37 -11.65 -9.62
CA ALA A 261 -8.01 -11.28 -10.00
C ALA A 261 -6.96 -12.31 -9.52
N LEU A 262 -5.87 -12.40 -10.28
CA LEU A 262 -4.64 -13.05 -9.91
C LEU A 262 -3.64 -12.02 -9.33
N PRO A 263 -2.60 -12.44 -8.60
CA PRO A 263 -1.51 -11.52 -8.22
C PRO A 263 -0.84 -10.85 -9.44
N ALA A 264 -0.71 -11.60 -10.54
CA ALA A 264 -0.17 -11.10 -11.81
C ALA A 264 -1.01 -9.95 -12.38
N ASP A 265 -2.35 -10.03 -12.30
CA ASP A 265 -3.26 -8.99 -12.79
C ASP A 265 -3.09 -7.68 -12.02
N LEU A 266 -3.00 -7.78 -10.68
CA LEU A 266 -2.74 -6.60 -9.84
C LEU A 266 -1.38 -5.96 -10.17
N ALA A 267 -0.34 -6.79 -10.33
CA ALA A 267 0.99 -6.32 -10.68
C ALA A 267 1.00 -5.66 -12.07
N GLY A 268 0.33 -6.28 -13.06
CA GLY A 268 0.19 -5.78 -14.43
C GLY A 268 -0.52 -4.43 -14.47
N ALA A 269 -1.67 -4.33 -13.80
CA ALA A 269 -2.45 -3.08 -13.70
C ALA A 269 -1.65 -1.96 -13.01
N LEU A 270 -0.97 -2.25 -11.89
CA LEU A 270 -0.11 -1.28 -11.19
C LEU A 270 1.01 -0.77 -12.10
N VAL A 271 1.74 -1.66 -12.79
CA VAL A 271 2.83 -1.29 -13.69
C VAL A 271 2.28 -0.48 -14.87
N SER A 272 1.15 -0.89 -15.45
CA SER A 272 0.48 -0.16 -16.54
C SER A 272 0.00 1.23 -16.10
N ALA A 273 -0.35 1.40 -14.82
CA ALA A 273 -0.68 2.68 -14.21
C ALA A 273 0.56 3.54 -13.83
N GLY A 274 1.77 3.01 -13.98
CA GLY A 274 3.03 3.72 -13.74
C GLY A 274 3.70 3.42 -12.39
N ALA A 275 3.24 2.43 -11.63
CA ALA A 275 3.84 2.08 -10.35
C ALA A 275 5.32 1.67 -10.50
N VAL A 276 6.17 2.22 -9.65
CA VAL A 276 7.58 1.82 -9.49
C VAL A 276 7.77 0.85 -8.34
N ASN A 277 6.93 0.96 -7.31
CA ASN A 277 6.85 0.03 -6.18
C ASN A 277 5.41 -0.42 -5.99
N GLY A 278 5.21 -1.61 -5.43
CA GLY A 278 3.87 -2.10 -5.14
C GLY A 278 3.87 -3.22 -4.11
N MET A 279 2.78 -3.29 -3.35
CA MET A 279 2.51 -4.30 -2.33
C MET A 279 1.12 -4.90 -2.52
N GLN A 280 0.95 -6.18 -2.25
CA GLN A 280 -0.38 -6.75 -2.10
C GLN A 280 -0.98 -6.30 -0.75
N LEU A 281 -2.26 -5.99 -0.75
CA LEU A 281 -3.01 -5.72 0.48
C LEU A 281 -3.77 -6.98 0.91
N ASP A 282 -5.08 -7.05 0.70
CA ASP A 282 -5.89 -8.18 1.17
C ASP A 282 -6.42 -9.03 0.03
N ILE A 283 -6.98 -10.20 0.38
CA ILE A 283 -7.64 -11.14 -0.51
C ILE A 283 -8.99 -11.56 0.10
N ASN A 284 -9.87 -12.09 -0.73
CA ASN A 284 -11.26 -12.47 -0.44
C ASN A 284 -12.26 -11.31 -0.57
N PRO A 285 -13.45 -11.61 -1.10
CA PRO A 285 -14.44 -10.58 -1.46
C PRO A 285 -15.00 -9.79 -0.28
N GLU A 286 -14.91 -10.34 0.94
CA GLU A 286 -15.39 -9.67 2.15
C GLU A 286 -14.45 -8.60 2.68
N TRP A 287 -13.18 -8.62 2.25
CA TRP A 287 -12.13 -7.72 2.74
C TRP A 287 -11.74 -6.64 1.74
N ILE A 288 -11.99 -6.88 0.43
CA ILE A 288 -11.66 -5.93 -0.62
C ILE A 288 -12.73 -4.86 -0.68
N GLN A 289 -12.37 -3.64 -0.33
CA GLN A 289 -13.29 -2.51 -0.39
C GLN A 289 -12.53 -1.19 -0.51
N ALA A 290 -13.04 -0.32 -1.35
CA ALA A 290 -12.65 1.07 -1.43
C ALA A 290 -13.86 1.93 -1.73
N ALA A 291 -13.81 3.16 -1.25
CA ALA A 291 -14.83 4.16 -1.51
C ALA A 291 -14.18 5.52 -1.75
N PHE A 292 -14.81 6.35 -2.54
CA PHE A 292 -14.38 7.73 -2.80
C PHE A 292 -15.55 8.70 -2.84
N ALA A 293 -15.26 9.97 -2.57
CA ALA A 293 -16.21 11.08 -2.64
C ALA A 293 -15.87 12.01 -3.83
N PRO A 294 -16.86 12.64 -4.46
CA PRO A 294 -16.61 13.61 -5.54
C PRO A 294 -15.98 14.91 -5.04
N ALA A 295 -16.07 15.19 -3.73
CA ALA A 295 -15.45 16.31 -3.05
C ALA A 295 -15.17 15.93 -1.59
N ALA A 296 -14.27 16.64 -0.92
CA ALA A 296 -13.95 16.44 0.48
C ALA A 296 -15.21 16.48 1.36
N GLY A 297 -15.39 15.47 2.21
CA GLY A 297 -16.56 15.31 3.07
C GLY A 297 -17.88 15.00 2.36
N GLY A 298 -17.83 14.76 1.05
CA GLY A 298 -19.02 14.42 0.25
C GLY A 298 -19.49 12.97 0.46
N PRO A 299 -20.63 12.59 -0.14
CA PRO A 299 -21.16 11.24 -0.06
C PRO A 299 -20.21 10.26 -0.75
N LEU A 300 -19.95 9.12 -0.09
CA LEU A 300 -19.09 8.07 -0.62
C LEU A 300 -19.84 7.19 -1.63
N SER A 301 -19.12 6.79 -2.68
CA SER A 301 -19.50 5.77 -3.65
C SER A 301 -18.48 4.63 -3.64
N THR A 302 -18.91 3.41 -3.94
CA THR A 302 -17.99 2.27 -4.07
C THR A 302 -17.04 2.47 -5.25
N ALA A 303 -15.75 2.23 -5.03
CA ALA A 303 -14.72 2.41 -6.06
C ALA A 303 -14.56 1.16 -6.94
N ILE A 304 -14.81 -0.02 -6.39
CA ILE A 304 -14.55 -1.29 -7.08
C ILE A 304 -15.87 -1.91 -7.53
N PRO A 305 -16.05 -2.13 -8.85
CA PRO A 305 -17.24 -2.79 -9.37
C PRO A 305 -17.46 -4.16 -8.73
N GLY A 306 -18.66 -4.37 -8.18
CA GLY A 306 -19.04 -5.64 -7.56
C GLY A 306 -18.50 -5.89 -6.16
N GLN A 307 -17.84 -4.92 -5.49
CA GLN A 307 -17.44 -5.09 -4.09
C GLN A 307 -18.64 -5.36 -3.18
N ASN A 308 -18.46 -6.25 -2.18
CA ASN A 308 -19.54 -6.69 -1.30
C ASN A 308 -19.94 -5.64 -0.25
N ARG A 309 -19.00 -4.80 0.17
CA ARG A 309 -19.20 -3.85 1.27
C ARG A 309 -19.74 -2.51 0.77
N PRO A 310 -20.64 -1.87 1.54
CA PRO A 310 -21.16 -0.55 1.19
C PRO A 310 -20.07 0.52 1.29
N ALA A 311 -20.28 1.64 0.59
CA ALA A 311 -19.30 2.72 0.52
C ALA A 311 -19.04 3.39 1.88
N ASP A 312 -20.01 3.41 2.78
CA ASP A 312 -19.93 4.02 4.10
C ASP A 312 -19.41 3.08 5.21
N GLN A 313 -18.94 1.87 4.86
CA GLN A 313 -18.51 0.88 5.84
C GLN A 313 -17.52 1.43 6.86
N TYR A 314 -16.53 2.22 6.41
CA TYR A 314 -15.52 2.78 7.31
C TYR A 314 -16.03 3.94 8.17
N GLN A 315 -17.11 4.60 7.77
CA GLN A 315 -17.79 5.60 8.59
C GLN A 315 -18.61 4.97 9.71
N VAL A 316 -19.22 3.79 9.43
CA VAL A 316 -19.98 3.01 10.42
C VAL A 316 -19.03 2.28 11.39
N GLY A 317 -17.88 1.83 10.90
CA GLY A 317 -16.85 1.10 11.63
C GLY A 317 -16.56 -0.27 11.04
N TRP A 318 -15.30 -0.70 11.20
CA TRP A 318 -14.80 -1.93 10.60
C TRP A 318 -13.98 -2.77 11.58
N THR A 319 -13.89 -4.08 11.31
CA THR A 319 -13.16 -5.02 12.15
C THR A 319 -11.67 -5.06 11.85
N ARG A 320 -11.26 -4.64 10.66
CA ARG A 320 -9.91 -4.70 10.10
C ARG A 320 -9.32 -3.30 9.92
N ASP A 321 -8.01 -3.23 9.75
CA ASP A 321 -7.31 -1.99 9.43
C ASP A 321 -7.69 -1.44 8.05
N PHE A 322 -7.62 -0.13 7.92
CA PHE A 322 -7.91 0.59 6.69
C PHE A 322 -7.11 1.90 6.63
N VAL A 323 -7.11 2.52 5.46
CA VAL A 323 -6.45 3.81 5.21
C VAL A 323 -7.48 4.81 4.74
N THR A 324 -7.44 6.02 5.31
CA THR A 324 -8.17 7.19 4.81
C THR A 324 -7.28 8.05 3.93
N VAL A 325 -7.89 8.67 2.93
CA VAL A 325 -7.28 9.66 2.03
C VAL A 325 -8.04 10.97 2.22
N LEU A 326 -7.34 11.97 2.71
CA LEU A 326 -7.90 13.25 3.11
C LEU A 326 -7.43 14.36 2.18
N ALA A 327 -8.27 15.34 1.94
CA ALA A 327 -7.87 16.55 1.22
C ALA A 327 -6.78 17.29 2.01
N ARG A 328 -5.66 17.60 1.35
CA ARG A 328 -4.61 18.44 1.96
C ARG A 328 -5.14 19.88 2.09
N HIS A 329 -4.99 20.48 3.24
CA HIS A 329 -5.43 21.84 3.58
C HIS A 329 -4.30 22.70 4.11
#